data_d35d78dcaccc9413c192ecc139b105b8
#
_entry.id   d35d78dcaccc9413c192ecc139b105b8
#
_cell.length_a   1.000
_cell.length_b   1.000
_cell.length_c   1.000
_cell.angle_alpha   90.00
_cell.angle_beta   90.00
_cell.angle_gamma   90.00
#
_symmetry.space_group_name_H-M   'P 1'
#
loop_
_entity.id
_entity.type
_entity.pdbx_description
1 polymer ?
#
loop_
_entity_poly.entity_id
_entity_poly.type
_entity_poly.pdbx_seq_one_letter_code
_entity_poly.pdbx_strand_id
1 'polypeptide(L)'
;MQEYIIHPLAVGINETDQGVMTYLRDYGKRILLPIYVFYINGGDKNILVDTGLEQFVVPDGAREKCGYEIFEFEEALATLGLKPEDIDVIIHTHLHNDHCENDYKCINADVYVQKTELEFFKNPHPIDHRYYSDVLDGVNVIEVDGDANIFDGIDLIFTPGHSVGGQSVAINTSKGKAIITGFCCNDKNFPAAGPAIASGVHINVIEAYDSAQKIKEMADILIPLHDLSIGRAKSIP
;
A
#
# COMPACT_ATOMS: atom_id res chain seq x y z
N MET A 1 3.36 -19.81 14.46
CA MET A 1 3.34 -18.71 13.48
C MET A 1 3.60 -17.44 14.24
N GLN A 2 4.52 -16.62 13.73
CA GLN A 2 4.81 -15.29 14.27
C GLN A 2 3.57 -14.40 14.16
N GLU A 3 3.29 -13.58 15.16
CA GLU A 3 2.25 -12.56 15.13
C GLU A 3 2.88 -11.17 15.10
N TYR A 4 2.24 -10.25 14.38
CA TYR A 4 2.72 -8.91 14.16
C TYR A 4 1.67 -7.86 14.55
N ILE A 5 2.15 -6.64 14.76
CA ILE A 5 1.33 -5.44 14.94
C ILE A 5 1.63 -4.50 13.78
N ILE A 6 0.60 -3.98 13.13
CA ILE A 6 0.71 -3.08 11.99
C ILE A 6 0.49 -1.65 12.47
N HIS A 7 1.43 -0.76 12.18
CA HIS A 7 1.32 0.67 12.48
C HIS A 7 1.12 1.45 11.18
N PRO A 8 -0.09 1.93 10.89
CA PRO A 8 -0.33 2.80 9.75
C PRO A 8 0.22 4.20 10.02
N LEU A 9 1.06 4.69 9.14
CA LEU A 9 1.66 6.01 9.17
C LEU A 9 1.15 6.81 7.98
N ALA A 10 0.39 7.87 8.21
CA ALA A 10 -0.07 8.76 7.15
C ALA A 10 1.07 9.70 6.75
N VAL A 11 1.56 9.56 5.51
CA VAL A 11 2.70 10.34 4.99
C VAL A 11 2.32 11.35 3.92
N GLY A 12 1.05 11.44 3.60
CA GLY A 12 0.51 12.42 2.65
C GLY A 12 -0.99 12.26 2.48
N ILE A 13 -1.60 13.23 1.84
CA ILE A 13 -2.99 13.16 1.39
C ILE A 13 -3.12 13.88 0.06
N ASN A 14 -3.77 13.22 -0.90
CA ASN A 14 -4.24 13.82 -2.15
C ASN A 14 -5.75 14.03 -2.12
N GLU A 15 -6.25 14.81 -3.05
CA GLU A 15 -7.68 14.88 -3.37
C GLU A 15 -7.95 14.21 -4.70
N THR A 16 -8.97 13.35 -4.75
CA THR A 16 -9.36 12.65 -5.96
C THR A 16 -10.87 12.54 -6.10
N ASP A 17 -11.33 11.87 -7.15
CA ASP A 17 -12.73 11.50 -7.37
C ASP A 17 -12.96 10.06 -6.88
N GLN A 18 -14.13 9.80 -6.26
CA GLN A 18 -14.47 8.44 -5.80
C GLN A 18 -14.48 7.43 -6.95
N GLY A 19 -14.78 7.86 -8.18
CA GLY A 19 -14.73 7.02 -9.36
C GLY A 19 -13.32 6.51 -9.71
N VAL A 20 -12.26 7.11 -9.16
CA VAL A 20 -10.88 6.58 -9.23
C VAL A 20 -10.72 5.35 -8.32
N MET A 21 -11.43 5.32 -7.19
CA MET A 21 -11.40 4.20 -6.25
C MET A 21 -12.34 3.07 -6.67
N THR A 22 -13.53 3.41 -7.18
CA THR A 22 -14.62 2.45 -7.40
C THR A 22 -15.08 2.42 -8.88
N TYR A 23 -14.88 1.30 -9.54
CA TYR A 23 -15.23 1.11 -10.94
C TYR A 23 -16.71 1.39 -11.22
N LEU A 24 -16.98 2.33 -12.14
CA LEU A 24 -18.31 2.75 -12.60
C LEU A 24 -19.25 3.24 -11.49
N ARG A 25 -18.73 3.75 -10.37
CA ARG A 25 -19.55 4.24 -9.24
C ARG A 25 -19.07 5.58 -8.73
N ASP A 26 -20.00 6.37 -8.20
CA ASP A 26 -19.75 7.60 -7.43
C ASP A 26 -18.90 8.67 -8.14
N TYR A 27 -18.95 8.76 -9.47
CA TYR A 27 -18.26 9.81 -10.22
C TYR A 27 -18.73 11.22 -9.81
N GLY A 28 -17.80 12.17 -9.79
CA GLY A 28 -18.06 13.56 -9.41
C GLY A 28 -18.05 13.81 -7.89
N LYS A 29 -17.79 12.77 -7.09
CA LYS A 29 -17.71 12.87 -5.64
C LYS A 29 -16.24 13.02 -5.20
N ARG A 30 -15.86 14.24 -4.83
CA ARG A 30 -14.51 14.53 -4.32
C ARG A 30 -14.29 13.89 -2.97
N ILE A 31 -13.14 13.23 -2.82
CA ILE A 31 -12.70 12.56 -1.60
C ILE A 31 -11.24 12.89 -1.30
N LEU A 32 -10.85 12.73 -0.05
CA LEU A 32 -9.44 12.69 0.34
C LEU A 32 -8.89 11.28 0.11
N LEU A 33 -7.68 11.21 -0.42
CA LEU A 33 -6.92 9.99 -0.67
C LEU A 33 -5.68 10.01 0.21
N PRO A 34 -5.70 9.35 1.37
CA PRO A 34 -4.53 9.27 2.24
C PRO A 34 -3.47 8.35 1.62
N ILE A 35 -2.22 8.70 1.83
CA ILE A 35 -1.06 7.91 1.45
C ILE A 35 -0.45 7.39 2.73
N TYR A 36 -0.33 6.07 2.82
CA TYR A 36 0.19 5.38 4.00
C TYR A 36 1.49 4.66 3.72
N VAL A 37 2.31 4.61 4.74
CA VAL A 37 3.37 3.63 4.95
C VAL A 37 2.95 2.77 6.13
N PHE A 38 3.11 1.44 6.04
CA PHE A 38 2.75 0.57 7.15
C PHE A 38 4.02 -0.05 7.73
N TYR A 39 4.28 0.23 9.01
CA TYR A 39 5.36 -0.44 9.72
C TYR A 39 4.84 -1.72 10.38
N ILE A 40 5.52 -2.83 10.11
CA ILE A 40 5.17 -4.16 10.64
C ILE A 40 6.12 -4.48 11.78
N ASN A 41 5.60 -4.52 13.00
CA ASN A 41 6.34 -4.76 14.22
C ASN A 41 6.04 -6.14 14.79
N GLY A 42 7.03 -6.83 15.32
CA GLY A 42 6.84 -8.12 16.03
C GLY A 42 7.84 -9.22 15.67
N GLY A 43 8.69 -9.02 14.67
CA GLY A 43 9.78 -9.92 14.30
C GLY A 43 11.15 -9.34 14.60
N ASP A 44 12.19 -9.98 14.06
CA ASP A 44 13.60 -9.57 14.21
C ASP A 44 13.99 -8.46 13.19
N LYS A 45 13.10 -8.11 12.26
CA LYS A 45 13.32 -7.12 11.20
C LYS A 45 12.35 -5.96 11.30
N ASN A 46 12.84 -4.78 10.96
CA ASN A 46 12.00 -3.61 10.74
C ASN A 46 11.48 -3.64 9.30
N ILE A 47 10.18 -3.87 9.13
CA ILE A 47 9.56 -4.07 7.82
C ILE A 47 8.61 -2.92 7.53
N LEU A 48 8.71 -2.32 6.33
CA LEU A 48 7.73 -1.39 5.80
C LEU A 48 6.94 -2.02 4.65
N VAL A 49 5.69 -1.64 4.53
CA VAL A 49 4.91 -1.79 3.30
C VAL A 49 4.73 -0.40 2.71
N ASP A 50 5.26 -0.20 1.52
CA ASP A 50 5.40 1.07 0.79
C ASP A 50 6.24 2.14 1.51
N THR A 51 6.61 3.21 0.79
CA THR A 51 7.42 4.33 1.31
C THR A 51 6.82 5.70 1.02
N GLY A 52 5.68 5.77 0.32
CA GLY A 52 4.94 7.00 0.07
C GLY A 52 5.57 7.93 -0.97
N LEU A 53 5.13 9.19 -0.94
CA LEU A 53 5.62 10.28 -1.79
C LEU A 53 6.84 10.97 -1.16
N GLU A 54 7.78 11.41 -1.98
CA GLU A 54 8.85 12.32 -1.56
C GLU A 54 8.32 13.74 -1.29
N GLN A 55 7.46 14.22 -2.20
CA GLN A 55 6.83 15.52 -2.01
C GLN A 55 5.69 15.43 -1.00
N PHE A 56 5.87 16.06 0.15
CA PHE A 56 4.83 16.14 1.17
C PHE A 56 3.62 16.95 0.69
N VAL A 57 2.48 16.30 0.56
CA VAL A 57 1.22 16.92 0.09
C VAL A 57 0.13 16.73 1.13
N VAL A 58 -0.42 17.84 1.61
CA VAL A 58 -1.58 17.85 2.54
C VAL A 58 -2.47 19.03 2.15
N PRO A 59 -3.64 18.79 1.55
CA PRO A 59 -4.60 19.85 1.21
C PRO A 59 -5.10 20.62 2.45
N ASP A 60 -5.48 21.88 2.27
CA ASP A 60 -6.02 22.71 3.34
C ASP A 60 -7.24 22.05 4.02
N GLY A 61 -7.23 22.01 5.35
CA GLY A 61 -8.29 21.40 6.15
C GLY A 61 -8.36 19.87 6.09
N ALA A 62 -7.36 19.20 5.48
CA ALA A 62 -7.35 17.74 5.40
C ALA A 62 -7.12 17.11 6.78
N ARG A 63 -6.20 17.66 7.60
CA ARG A 63 -5.95 17.15 8.96
C ARG A 63 -7.19 17.14 9.84
N GLU A 64 -7.98 18.23 9.81
CA GLU A 64 -9.24 18.33 10.55
C GLU A 64 -10.27 17.30 10.09
N LYS A 65 -10.38 17.08 8.77
CA LYS A 65 -11.31 16.09 8.20
C LYS A 65 -10.92 14.67 8.52
N CYS A 66 -9.62 14.35 8.52
CA CYS A 66 -9.09 13.02 8.82
C CYS A 66 -9.15 12.71 10.30
N GLY A 67 -8.86 13.70 11.16
CA GLY A 67 -8.83 13.55 12.60
C GLY A 67 -7.59 12.79 13.12
N TYR A 68 -6.49 12.83 12.36
CA TYR A 68 -5.18 12.28 12.72
C TYR A 68 -4.05 13.12 12.11
N GLU A 69 -2.84 12.92 12.66
CA GLU A 69 -1.65 13.62 12.18
C GLU A 69 -1.11 13.00 10.87
N ILE A 70 -0.52 13.84 10.04
CA ILE A 70 0.10 13.48 8.77
C ILE A 70 1.51 14.08 8.81
N PHE A 71 2.50 13.24 8.63
CA PHE A 71 3.92 13.57 8.78
C PHE A 71 4.67 13.41 7.47
N GLU A 72 5.81 14.06 7.32
CA GLU A 72 6.80 13.64 6.33
C GLU A 72 7.33 12.25 6.67
N PHE A 73 7.89 11.53 5.70
CA PHE A 73 8.28 10.13 5.85
C PHE A 73 9.19 9.87 7.06
N GLU A 74 10.26 10.66 7.21
CA GLU A 74 11.20 10.52 8.33
C GLU A 74 10.56 10.89 9.67
N GLU A 75 9.70 11.91 9.69
CA GLU A 75 8.96 12.29 10.89
C GLU A 75 8.00 11.20 11.32
N ALA A 76 7.33 10.55 10.35
CA ALA A 76 6.43 9.43 10.61
C ALA A 76 7.17 8.27 11.27
N LEU A 77 8.34 7.87 10.76
CA LEU A 77 9.18 6.84 11.36
C LEU A 77 9.68 7.25 12.76
N ALA A 78 10.05 8.53 12.94
CA ALA A 78 10.50 9.04 14.23
C ALA A 78 9.44 8.95 15.34
N THR A 79 8.12 8.94 15.00
CA THR A 79 7.04 8.69 15.98
C THR A 79 7.12 7.30 16.62
N LEU A 80 7.78 6.37 15.95
CA LEU A 80 8.03 5.00 16.40
C LEU A 80 9.46 4.80 16.96
N GLY A 81 10.27 5.88 16.99
CA GLY A 81 11.67 5.82 17.40
C GLY A 81 12.60 5.24 16.34
N LEU A 82 12.18 5.21 15.09
CA LEU A 82 12.92 4.70 13.95
C LEU A 82 13.38 5.83 13.03
N LYS A 83 14.36 5.53 12.22
CA LYS A 83 14.83 6.35 11.09
C LYS A 83 14.96 5.45 9.84
N PRO A 84 15.05 6.01 8.64
CA PRO A 84 15.09 5.23 7.41
C PRO A 84 16.19 4.15 7.37
N GLU A 85 17.36 4.43 7.93
CA GLU A 85 18.48 3.49 7.96
C GLU A 85 18.28 2.28 8.89
N ASP A 86 17.25 2.32 9.75
CA ASP A 86 16.89 1.20 10.63
C ASP A 86 15.96 0.19 9.93
N ILE A 87 15.48 0.48 8.72
CA ILE A 87 14.59 -0.39 7.96
C ILE A 87 15.39 -1.48 7.26
N ASP A 88 15.01 -2.72 7.51
CA ASP A 88 15.65 -3.93 6.94
C ASP A 88 14.95 -4.42 5.67
N VAL A 89 13.64 -4.15 5.55
CA VAL A 89 12.80 -4.68 4.46
C VAL A 89 11.75 -3.64 4.06
N ILE A 90 11.59 -3.47 2.75
CA ILE A 90 10.46 -2.78 2.14
C ILE A 90 9.72 -3.80 1.27
N ILE A 91 8.39 -3.81 1.38
CA ILE A 91 7.52 -4.60 0.53
C ILE A 91 6.67 -3.61 -0.26
N HIS A 92 6.89 -3.48 -1.57
CA HIS A 92 6.03 -2.65 -2.38
C HIS A 92 4.74 -3.37 -2.74
N THR A 93 3.62 -2.67 -2.53
CA THR A 93 2.34 -3.11 -3.07
C THR A 93 2.35 -3.03 -4.60
N HIS A 94 2.91 -1.97 -5.14
CA HIS A 94 3.19 -1.72 -6.56
C HIS A 94 4.09 -0.47 -6.70
N LEU A 95 4.53 -0.12 -7.90
CA LEU A 95 5.53 0.92 -8.13
C LEU A 95 4.96 2.24 -8.68
N HIS A 96 3.70 2.60 -8.35
CA HIS A 96 3.27 3.97 -8.58
C HIS A 96 3.97 4.92 -7.60
N ASN A 97 4.20 6.13 -8.03
CA ASN A 97 5.01 7.12 -7.32
C ASN A 97 4.56 7.39 -5.87
N ASP A 98 3.27 7.32 -5.59
CA ASP A 98 2.74 7.53 -4.22
C ASP A 98 3.02 6.36 -3.26
N HIS A 99 3.77 5.33 -3.69
CA HIS A 99 4.13 4.16 -2.90
C HIS A 99 5.64 3.94 -2.74
N CYS A 100 6.51 4.54 -3.57
CA CYS A 100 7.91 4.12 -3.68
C CYS A 100 8.96 5.26 -3.73
N GLU A 101 8.58 6.51 -3.51
CA GLU A 101 9.52 7.64 -3.72
C GLU A 101 10.54 7.86 -2.59
N ASN A 102 10.42 7.17 -1.42
CA ASN A 102 11.38 7.32 -0.32
C ASN A 102 12.31 6.10 -0.13
N ASP A 103 12.36 5.17 -1.06
CA ASP A 103 13.19 3.96 -0.99
C ASP A 103 14.66 4.28 -0.78
N TYR A 104 15.19 5.27 -1.50
CA TYR A 104 16.58 5.69 -1.47
C TYR A 104 17.06 6.14 -0.07
N LYS A 105 16.13 6.47 0.83
CA LYS A 105 16.43 6.83 2.23
C LYS A 105 16.69 5.59 3.08
N CYS A 106 16.11 4.45 2.73
CA CYS A 106 16.22 3.19 3.46
C CYS A 106 17.39 2.34 2.94
N ILE A 107 18.58 2.86 3.04
CA ILE A 107 19.82 2.35 2.42
C ILE A 107 20.22 0.92 2.80
N ASN A 108 19.64 0.38 3.87
CA ASN A 108 19.93 -0.98 4.36
C ASN A 108 18.83 -1.97 4.00
N ALA A 109 17.74 -1.52 3.34
CA ALA A 109 16.58 -2.35 3.09
C ALA A 109 16.72 -3.23 1.84
N ASP A 110 16.24 -4.47 1.95
CA ASP A 110 15.90 -5.32 0.82
C ASP A 110 14.47 -4.96 0.35
N VAL A 111 14.28 -4.70 -0.95
CA VAL A 111 13.02 -4.22 -1.52
C VAL A 111 12.32 -5.32 -2.32
N TYR A 112 11.20 -5.83 -1.82
CA TYR A 112 10.44 -6.92 -2.42
C TYR A 112 9.41 -6.40 -3.42
N VAL A 113 9.53 -6.78 -4.68
CA VAL A 113 8.65 -6.36 -5.78
C VAL A 113 8.31 -7.54 -6.66
N GLN A 114 7.06 -7.60 -7.17
CA GLN A 114 6.67 -8.61 -8.15
C GLN A 114 7.46 -8.44 -9.45
N LYS A 115 7.90 -9.55 -10.00
CA LYS A 115 8.65 -9.61 -11.27
C LYS A 115 7.92 -8.91 -12.41
N THR A 116 6.63 -9.16 -12.56
CA THR A 116 5.80 -8.51 -13.60
C THR A 116 5.70 -7.01 -13.41
N GLU A 117 5.68 -6.50 -12.18
CA GLU A 117 5.73 -5.07 -11.88
C GLU A 117 7.06 -4.45 -12.30
N LEU A 118 8.19 -5.13 -11.97
CA LEU A 118 9.54 -4.71 -12.36
C LEU A 118 9.74 -4.72 -13.88
N GLU A 119 9.20 -5.71 -14.57
CA GLU A 119 9.25 -5.77 -16.04
C GLU A 119 8.50 -4.60 -16.67
N PHE A 120 7.32 -4.26 -16.15
CA PHE A 120 6.55 -3.11 -16.61
C PHE A 120 7.24 -1.78 -16.24
N PHE A 121 7.76 -1.66 -15.02
CA PHE A 121 8.48 -0.48 -14.54
C PHE A 121 9.68 -0.11 -15.45
N LYS A 122 10.42 -1.08 -15.97
CA LYS A 122 11.55 -0.85 -16.88
C LYS A 122 11.16 -0.21 -18.21
N ASN A 123 9.90 -0.40 -18.65
CA ASN A 123 9.37 0.17 -19.90
C ASN A 123 7.85 0.37 -19.78
N PRO A 124 7.38 1.29 -18.94
CA PRO A 124 5.95 1.46 -18.69
C PRO A 124 5.22 1.95 -19.95
N HIS A 125 3.98 1.50 -20.11
CA HIS A 125 3.14 2.01 -21.19
C HIS A 125 2.86 3.50 -20.98
N PRO A 126 2.95 4.37 -22.01
CA PRO A 126 2.77 5.82 -21.86
C PRO A 126 1.41 6.27 -21.32
N ILE A 127 0.41 5.40 -21.26
CA ILE A 127 -0.88 5.69 -20.63
C ILE A 127 -0.77 5.81 -19.10
N ASP A 128 0.23 5.14 -18.51
CA ASP A 128 0.46 5.17 -17.06
C ASP A 128 1.74 5.95 -16.74
N HIS A 129 1.58 7.22 -16.47
CA HIS A 129 2.67 8.17 -16.19
C HIS A 129 3.05 8.25 -14.71
N ARG A 130 2.55 7.33 -13.86
CA ARG A 130 2.81 7.28 -12.42
C ARG A 130 4.08 6.51 -12.07
N TYR A 131 4.76 5.89 -13.05
CA TYR A 131 6.04 5.21 -12.87
C TYR A 131 7.20 6.18 -13.12
N TYR A 132 8.02 6.40 -12.10
CA TYR A 132 9.22 7.26 -12.18
C TYR A 132 10.47 6.39 -12.23
N SER A 133 11.30 6.58 -13.24
CA SER A 133 12.39 5.66 -13.62
C SER A 133 13.54 5.53 -12.61
N ASP A 134 13.64 6.43 -11.64
CA ASP A 134 14.74 6.55 -10.68
C ASP A 134 14.41 6.06 -9.26
N VAL A 135 13.15 5.68 -8.97
CA VAL A 135 12.74 5.31 -7.61
C VAL A 135 13.44 4.05 -7.08
N LEU A 136 13.92 3.18 -7.94
CA LEU A 136 14.67 1.98 -7.55
C LEU A 136 16.20 2.13 -7.70
N ASP A 137 16.71 3.33 -7.95
CA ASP A 137 18.14 3.55 -8.11
C ASP A 137 18.88 3.35 -6.78
N GLY A 138 19.84 2.44 -6.78
CA GLY A 138 20.69 2.16 -5.63
C GLY A 138 20.08 1.27 -4.54
N VAL A 139 18.84 0.75 -4.73
CA VAL A 139 18.21 -0.17 -3.79
C VAL A 139 18.48 -1.64 -4.17
N ASN A 140 18.47 -2.54 -3.18
CA ASN A 140 18.61 -3.98 -3.40
C ASN A 140 17.23 -4.61 -3.63
N VAL A 141 16.88 -4.86 -4.89
CA VAL A 141 15.58 -5.41 -5.28
C VAL A 141 15.57 -6.93 -5.21
N ILE A 142 14.59 -7.48 -4.52
CA ILE A 142 14.28 -8.92 -4.45
C ILE A 142 13.03 -9.18 -5.29
N GLU A 143 13.21 -9.87 -6.40
CA GLU A 143 12.10 -10.25 -7.28
C GLU A 143 11.25 -11.35 -6.67
N VAL A 144 9.92 -11.17 -6.72
CA VAL A 144 8.92 -12.17 -6.32
C VAL A 144 8.11 -12.57 -7.54
N ASP A 145 7.79 -13.85 -7.68
CA ASP A 145 7.01 -14.37 -8.82
C ASP A 145 5.73 -15.07 -8.31
N GLY A 146 4.62 -14.34 -8.30
CA GLY A 146 3.33 -14.81 -7.80
C GLY A 146 3.18 -14.75 -6.27
N ASP A 147 2.31 -15.62 -5.73
CA ASP A 147 2.09 -15.72 -4.28
C ASP A 147 3.35 -16.32 -3.60
N ALA A 148 3.80 -15.74 -2.49
CA ALA A 148 5.02 -16.17 -1.80
C ALA A 148 4.93 -15.96 -0.27
N ASN A 149 5.44 -16.92 0.51
CA ASN A 149 5.72 -16.70 1.93
C ASN A 149 7.15 -16.15 2.06
N ILE A 150 7.32 -14.96 2.61
CA ILE A 150 8.62 -14.30 2.73
C ILE A 150 9.19 -14.35 4.15
N PHE A 151 8.31 -14.35 5.15
CA PHE A 151 8.65 -14.52 6.56
C PHE A 151 7.58 -15.34 7.26
N ASP A 152 7.89 -15.96 8.41
CA ASP A 152 6.88 -16.64 9.21
C ASP A 152 5.78 -15.65 9.61
N GLY A 153 4.56 -15.84 9.09
CA GLY A 153 3.40 -14.99 9.31
C GLY A 153 3.28 -13.78 8.35
N ILE A 154 4.11 -13.68 7.31
CA ILE A 154 3.95 -12.67 6.24
C ILE A 154 3.96 -13.33 4.88
N ASP A 155 2.85 -13.23 4.16
CA ASP A 155 2.65 -13.72 2.80
C ASP A 155 2.43 -12.57 1.82
N LEU A 156 3.04 -12.65 0.65
CA LEU A 156 2.73 -11.81 -0.50
C LEU A 156 1.68 -12.52 -1.36
N ILE A 157 0.65 -11.79 -1.73
CA ILE A 157 -0.46 -12.30 -2.53
C ILE A 157 -0.50 -11.51 -3.82
N PHE A 158 -0.30 -12.17 -4.95
CA PHE A 158 -0.39 -11.53 -6.26
C PHE A 158 -1.80 -11.05 -6.53
N THR A 159 -1.96 -9.73 -6.73
CA THR A 159 -3.23 -9.03 -6.93
C THR A 159 -3.14 -8.01 -8.07
N PRO A 160 -2.96 -8.48 -9.31
CA PRO A 160 -2.85 -7.62 -10.48
C PRO A 160 -4.16 -6.93 -10.83
N GLY A 161 -4.09 -5.98 -11.75
CA GLY A 161 -5.25 -5.33 -12.37
C GLY A 161 -5.27 -3.82 -12.19
N HIS A 162 -5.00 -3.30 -10.99
CA HIS A 162 -4.75 -1.87 -10.77
C HIS A 162 -3.42 -1.46 -11.42
N SER A 163 -2.36 -2.15 -11.08
CA SER A 163 -1.09 -2.24 -11.80
C SER A 163 -0.92 -3.65 -12.36
N VAL A 164 0.08 -3.87 -13.21
CA VAL A 164 0.28 -5.19 -13.85
C VAL A 164 0.81 -6.23 -12.88
N GLY A 165 1.56 -5.83 -11.87
CA GLY A 165 2.22 -6.69 -10.90
C GLY A 165 1.90 -6.34 -9.45
N GLY A 166 0.73 -5.75 -9.19
CA GLY A 166 0.31 -5.43 -7.83
C GLY A 166 0.28 -6.65 -6.91
N GLN A 167 0.68 -6.46 -5.64
CA GLN A 167 0.61 -7.49 -4.60
C GLN A 167 0.03 -6.95 -3.31
N SER A 168 -0.81 -7.73 -2.64
CA SER A 168 -1.31 -7.47 -1.30
C SER A 168 -0.45 -8.18 -0.26
N VAL A 169 -0.36 -7.62 0.94
CA VAL A 169 0.47 -8.18 2.02
C VAL A 169 -0.43 -8.76 3.11
N ALA A 170 -0.40 -10.08 3.27
CA ALA A 170 -1.12 -10.77 4.33
C ALA A 170 -0.20 -10.96 5.54
N ILE A 171 -0.69 -10.53 6.70
CA ILE A 171 0.07 -10.45 7.94
C ILE A 171 -0.72 -11.19 9.02
N ASN A 172 -0.06 -12.13 9.68
CA ASN A 172 -0.65 -12.85 10.79
C ASN A 172 -0.64 -11.97 12.05
N THR A 173 -1.78 -11.75 12.65
CA THR A 173 -1.95 -10.93 13.85
C THR A 173 -2.67 -11.71 14.95
N SER A 174 -2.66 -11.20 16.18
CA SER A 174 -3.37 -11.82 17.31
C SER A 174 -4.90 -11.89 17.12
N LYS A 175 -5.45 -11.20 16.11
CA LYS A 175 -6.88 -11.18 15.78
C LYS A 175 -7.23 -11.79 14.42
N GLY A 176 -6.30 -12.53 13.82
CA GLY A 176 -6.47 -13.17 12.53
C GLY A 176 -5.58 -12.56 11.45
N LYS A 177 -5.87 -12.93 10.23
CA LYS A 177 -5.10 -12.50 9.04
C LYS A 177 -5.51 -11.09 8.63
N ALA A 178 -4.62 -10.13 8.87
CA ALA A 178 -4.76 -8.78 8.34
C ALA A 178 -4.20 -8.72 6.92
N ILE A 179 -4.89 -8.07 5.98
CA ILE A 179 -4.39 -7.92 4.62
C ILE A 179 -4.38 -6.44 4.23
N ILE A 180 -3.18 -5.91 3.99
CA ILE A 180 -2.98 -4.63 3.33
C ILE A 180 -3.17 -4.86 1.83
N THR A 181 -4.16 -4.17 1.23
CA THR A 181 -4.46 -4.34 -0.20
C THR A 181 -3.37 -3.76 -1.08
N GLY A 182 -3.06 -4.40 -2.19
CA GLY A 182 -2.02 -3.98 -3.14
C GLY A 182 -2.55 -3.15 -4.31
N PHE A 183 -3.68 -2.48 -4.16
CA PHE A 183 -4.34 -1.73 -5.23
C PHE A 183 -5.11 -0.53 -4.68
N CYS A 184 -5.33 0.46 -5.54
CA CYS A 184 -6.04 1.70 -5.20
C CYS A 184 -7.50 1.39 -4.79
N CYS A 185 -7.81 1.49 -3.49
CA CYS A 185 -9.13 1.20 -2.93
C CYS A 185 -9.37 1.89 -1.58
N ASN A 186 -10.64 1.99 -1.20
CA ASN A 186 -11.09 2.39 0.12
C ASN A 186 -12.24 1.46 0.61
N ASP A 187 -12.91 1.79 1.71
CA ASP A 187 -14.02 1.02 2.28
C ASP A 187 -15.15 0.70 1.27
N LYS A 188 -15.39 1.60 0.30
CA LYS A 188 -16.44 1.45 -0.71
C LYS A 188 -16.19 0.30 -1.68
N ASN A 189 -14.93 -0.12 -1.84
CA ASN A 189 -14.60 -1.28 -2.66
C ASN A 189 -15.05 -2.61 -2.03
N PHE A 190 -15.31 -2.61 -0.71
CA PHE A 190 -15.60 -3.83 0.06
C PHE A 190 -16.93 -3.72 0.81
N PRO A 191 -18.07 -3.67 0.11
CA PRO A 191 -19.38 -3.60 0.75
C PRO A 191 -19.63 -4.83 1.64
N ALA A 192 -20.33 -4.65 2.76
CA ALA A 192 -20.64 -5.73 3.70
C ALA A 192 -21.48 -6.86 3.06
N ALA A 193 -22.28 -6.52 2.05
CA ALA A 193 -23.08 -7.50 1.29
C ALA A 193 -22.78 -7.39 -0.21
N GLY A 194 -22.74 -8.53 -0.89
CA GLY A 194 -22.46 -8.62 -2.32
C GLY A 194 -20.96 -8.67 -2.65
N PRO A 195 -20.61 -8.62 -3.93
CA PRO A 195 -19.24 -8.74 -4.38
C PRO A 195 -18.41 -7.48 -4.07
N ALA A 196 -17.08 -7.61 -4.07
CA ALA A 196 -16.17 -6.48 -4.06
C ALA A 196 -16.35 -5.63 -5.33
N ILE A 197 -15.86 -4.40 -5.30
CA ILE A 197 -15.87 -3.46 -6.42
C ILE A 197 -14.43 -3.24 -6.84
N ALA A 198 -14.13 -3.43 -8.12
CA ALA A 198 -12.79 -3.20 -8.67
C ALA A 198 -12.33 -1.75 -8.46
N SER A 199 -11.03 -1.53 -8.44
CA SER A 199 -10.45 -0.19 -8.56
C SER A 199 -10.99 0.54 -9.78
N GLY A 200 -11.34 1.80 -9.63
CA GLY A 200 -11.76 2.64 -10.75
C GLY A 200 -10.59 2.92 -11.70
N VAL A 201 -9.40 3.14 -11.16
CA VAL A 201 -8.14 3.24 -11.92
C VAL A 201 -7.48 1.86 -12.01
N HIS A 202 -7.30 1.37 -13.24
CA HIS A 202 -6.79 0.02 -13.49
C HIS A 202 -6.16 -0.10 -14.89
N ILE A 203 -5.28 -1.06 -15.03
CA ILE A 203 -4.77 -1.53 -16.33
C ILE A 203 -5.70 -2.62 -16.89
N ASN A 204 -6.19 -3.51 -16.02
CA ASN A 204 -7.13 -4.57 -16.39
C ASN A 204 -8.25 -4.68 -15.33
N VAL A 205 -9.46 -4.32 -15.69
CA VAL A 205 -10.59 -4.28 -14.74
C VAL A 205 -11.04 -5.67 -14.28
N ILE A 206 -10.89 -6.68 -15.12
CA ILE A 206 -11.30 -8.06 -14.76
C ILE A 206 -10.35 -8.60 -13.69
N GLU A 207 -9.05 -8.48 -13.91
CA GLU A 207 -8.04 -8.84 -12.90
C GLU A 207 -8.21 -8.02 -11.62
N ALA A 208 -8.46 -6.71 -11.72
CA ALA A 208 -8.70 -5.86 -10.56
C ALA A 208 -9.94 -6.30 -9.75
N TYR A 209 -10.99 -6.77 -10.43
CA TYR A 209 -12.16 -7.34 -9.78
C TYR A 209 -11.83 -8.66 -9.07
N ASP A 210 -11.19 -9.60 -9.78
CA ASP A 210 -10.82 -10.91 -9.23
C ASP A 210 -9.87 -10.77 -8.02
N SER A 211 -8.91 -9.84 -8.12
CA SER A 211 -8.01 -9.49 -7.01
C SER A 211 -8.77 -8.95 -5.80
N ALA A 212 -9.69 -8.01 -6.00
CA ALA A 212 -10.49 -7.47 -4.91
C ALA A 212 -11.38 -8.54 -4.25
N GLN A 213 -11.97 -9.45 -5.03
CA GLN A 213 -12.73 -10.59 -4.51
C GLN A 213 -11.84 -11.54 -3.71
N LYS A 214 -10.69 -11.94 -4.25
CA LYS A 214 -9.70 -12.80 -3.58
C LYS A 214 -9.36 -12.24 -2.19
N ILE A 215 -9.02 -10.97 -2.11
CA ILE A 215 -8.64 -10.33 -0.85
C ILE A 215 -9.82 -10.23 0.13
N LYS A 216 -11.01 -9.87 -0.37
CA LYS A 216 -12.23 -9.81 0.47
C LYS A 216 -12.56 -11.15 1.14
N GLU A 217 -12.33 -12.27 0.44
CA GLU A 217 -12.61 -13.62 0.95
C GLU A 217 -11.54 -14.13 1.92
N MET A 218 -10.29 -13.63 1.78
CA MET A 218 -9.14 -14.12 2.55
C MET A 218 -8.91 -13.37 3.86
N ALA A 219 -9.32 -12.10 3.96
CA ALA A 219 -8.99 -11.24 5.07
C ALA A 219 -9.95 -11.40 6.25
N ASP A 220 -9.41 -11.63 7.46
CA ASP A 220 -10.15 -11.42 8.71
C ASP A 220 -10.20 -9.93 9.06
N ILE A 221 -9.09 -9.20 8.78
CA ILE A 221 -8.96 -7.76 8.92
C ILE A 221 -8.53 -7.18 7.58
N LEU A 222 -9.40 -6.41 6.96
CA LEU A 222 -9.13 -5.77 5.69
C LEU A 222 -8.56 -4.36 5.92
N ILE A 223 -7.42 -4.06 5.28
CA ILE A 223 -6.75 -2.76 5.33
C ILE A 223 -6.70 -2.18 3.91
N PRO A 224 -7.74 -1.44 3.47
CA PRO A 224 -7.74 -0.81 2.17
C PRO A 224 -6.69 0.31 2.11
N LEU A 225 -5.90 0.29 1.04
CA LEU A 225 -4.65 1.07 0.91
C LEU A 225 -4.83 2.59 1.10
N HIS A 226 -5.98 3.14 0.70
CA HIS A 226 -6.28 4.58 0.77
C HIS A 226 -7.55 4.91 1.56
N ASP A 227 -7.90 4.10 2.56
CA ASP A 227 -9.08 4.38 3.37
C ASP A 227 -8.77 5.36 4.51
N LEU A 228 -9.60 6.39 4.66
CA LEU A 228 -9.44 7.41 5.69
C LEU A 228 -9.51 6.87 7.12
N SER A 229 -10.21 5.76 7.35
CA SER A 229 -10.36 5.20 8.69
C SER A 229 -9.07 4.56 9.23
N ILE A 230 -8.18 4.14 8.34
CA ILE A 230 -6.93 3.44 8.69
C ILE A 230 -6.02 4.31 9.55
N GLY A 231 -5.84 5.59 9.19
CA GLY A 231 -4.99 6.52 9.94
C GLY A 231 -5.51 6.87 11.34
N ARG A 232 -6.75 6.49 11.68
CA ARG A 232 -7.31 6.67 13.05
C ARG A 232 -6.85 5.60 14.01
N ALA A 233 -6.38 4.47 13.50
CA ALA A 233 -5.81 3.40 14.31
C ALA A 233 -4.34 3.70 14.60
N LYS A 234 -3.95 3.75 15.89
CA LYS A 234 -2.53 3.84 16.27
C LYS A 234 -1.78 2.56 15.91
N SER A 235 -2.47 1.44 15.98
CA SER A 235 -1.99 0.12 15.57
C SER A 235 -3.17 -0.80 15.27
N ILE A 236 -2.92 -1.78 14.42
CA ILE A 236 -3.82 -2.87 14.06
C ILE A 236 -3.17 -4.15 14.60
N PRO A 237 -3.83 -4.83 15.55
CA PRO A 237 -3.27 -6.01 16.21
C PRO A 237 -3.34 -7.22 15.32
#